data_a860d72e83200c354bb031e2f109ba14
#
_entry.id   a860d72e83200c354bb031e2f109ba14
#
_cell.length_a   1.000
_cell.length_b   1.000
_cell.length_c   1.000
_cell.angle_alpha   90.00
_cell.angle_beta   90.00
_cell.angle_gamma   90.00
#
_symmetry.space_group_name_H-M   'P 1'
#
loop_
_entity.id
_entity.type
_entity.pdbx_description
1 polymer ?
#
loop_
_entity_poly.entity_id
_entity_poly.type
_entity_poly.pdbx_seq_one_letter_code
_entity_poly.pdbx_strand_id
1 'polypeptide(L)'
;MTPDQRAAEEFYGPVLSWTFVSSDAGPDARIATVEGQPVAGINQLAAGAGPEAERWTVYFHVEDADLVAERIAERSATVAVGPLRKGGGRAVIAADQSGAPFGLWQGDGPASWWVGSGPAPAWLQLHTADAFAAAVFYGEIFGWMDDPSHGVTYEEQYDEIVVRVDGHPVAGLRGGALESPPDPGIRPRWEPYFRVPDLDAAVSVAEREGGEVVSPPREGPLGRSATLRDHKGASFCLLST
;
A
#
# COMPACT_ATOMS: atom_id res chain seq x y z
N MET A 1 8.09 -4.12 3.83
CA MET A 1 9.54 -4.35 4.10
C MET A 1 9.66 -5.08 5.41
N THR A 2 10.61 -6.03 5.54
CA THR A 2 10.75 -6.92 6.70
C THR A 2 12.24 -7.13 7.04
N PRO A 3 12.61 -7.31 8.31
CA PRO A 3 13.97 -7.70 8.68
C PRO A 3 14.25 -9.18 8.41
N ASP A 4 13.22 -10.00 8.21
CA ASP A 4 13.33 -11.45 8.00
C ASP A 4 12.40 -11.87 6.85
N GLN A 5 12.98 -12.00 5.64
CA GLN A 5 12.24 -12.45 4.46
C GLN A 5 11.64 -13.83 4.62
N ARG A 6 12.39 -14.75 5.24
CA ARG A 6 11.93 -16.13 5.39
C ARG A 6 10.71 -16.20 6.29
N ALA A 7 10.73 -15.52 7.43
CA ALA A 7 9.58 -15.47 8.32
C ALA A 7 8.35 -14.81 7.64
N ALA A 8 8.56 -13.79 6.80
CA ALA A 8 7.48 -13.20 6.01
C ALA A 8 6.93 -14.20 4.98
N GLU A 9 7.78 -14.96 4.27
CA GLU A 9 7.34 -16.01 3.34
C GLU A 9 6.55 -17.12 4.06
N GLU A 10 7.04 -17.56 5.23
CA GLU A 10 6.38 -18.57 6.07
C GLU A 10 5.02 -18.10 6.59
N PHE A 11 4.83 -16.80 6.84
CA PHE A 11 3.56 -16.22 7.26
C PHE A 11 2.60 -15.98 6.07
N TYR A 12 3.02 -15.17 5.07
CA TYR A 12 2.13 -14.75 3.99
C TYR A 12 1.80 -15.88 3.00
N GLY A 13 2.68 -16.88 2.84
CA GLY A 13 2.45 -18.05 1.99
C GLY A 13 1.14 -18.75 2.32
N PRO A 14 0.96 -19.28 3.52
CA PRO A 14 -0.29 -19.98 3.89
C PRO A 14 -1.49 -19.04 4.07
N VAL A 15 -1.30 -17.80 4.54
CA VAL A 15 -2.39 -16.83 4.77
C VAL A 15 -3.03 -16.35 3.47
N LEU A 16 -2.21 -16.07 2.44
CA LEU A 16 -2.64 -15.48 1.18
C LEU A 16 -2.51 -16.43 -0.02
N SER A 17 -2.12 -17.67 0.23
CA SER A 17 -1.83 -18.67 -0.81
C SER A 17 -0.77 -18.16 -1.82
N TRP A 18 0.22 -17.43 -1.31
CA TRP A 18 1.30 -16.89 -2.14
C TRP A 18 2.44 -17.88 -2.32
N THR A 19 3.06 -17.84 -3.48
CA THR A 19 4.36 -18.44 -3.75
C THR A 19 5.39 -17.34 -3.99
N PHE A 20 6.68 -17.64 -3.79
CA PHE A 20 7.72 -16.62 -3.83
C PHE A 20 8.80 -17.00 -4.84
N VAL A 21 9.17 -16.01 -5.66
CA VAL A 21 10.26 -16.16 -6.65
C VAL A 21 11.33 -15.10 -6.40
N SER A 22 12.53 -15.35 -6.94
CA SER A 22 13.63 -14.39 -6.86
C SER A 22 13.29 -13.13 -7.67
N SER A 23 13.76 -11.98 -7.18
CA SER A 23 13.63 -10.69 -7.87
C SER A 23 14.96 -10.30 -8.52
N ASP A 24 14.88 -9.65 -9.68
CA ASP A 24 16.05 -9.03 -10.32
C ASP A 24 16.63 -7.85 -9.52
N ALA A 25 15.90 -7.38 -8.52
CA ALA A 25 16.36 -6.34 -7.59
C ALA A 25 17.41 -6.82 -6.57
N GLY A 26 17.80 -8.10 -6.65
CA GLY A 26 18.87 -8.70 -5.85
C GLY A 26 18.38 -9.74 -4.83
N PRO A 27 19.30 -10.36 -4.08
CA PRO A 27 19.00 -11.45 -3.15
C PRO A 27 18.10 -11.02 -1.97
N ASP A 28 18.13 -9.74 -1.64
CA ASP A 28 17.33 -9.14 -0.56
C ASP A 28 15.90 -8.78 -1.00
N ALA A 29 15.46 -9.24 -2.16
CA ALA A 29 14.13 -8.99 -2.70
C ALA A 29 13.50 -10.29 -3.21
N ARG A 30 12.22 -10.49 -2.86
CA ARG A 30 11.37 -11.56 -3.34
C ARG A 30 10.12 -10.99 -3.96
N ILE A 31 9.59 -11.67 -4.95
CA ILE A 31 8.28 -11.37 -5.53
C ILE A 31 7.31 -12.44 -5.08
N ALA A 32 6.26 -12.02 -4.41
CA ALA A 32 5.11 -12.85 -4.11
C ALA A 32 4.23 -12.98 -5.35
N THR A 33 3.78 -14.19 -5.64
CA THR A 33 2.96 -14.49 -6.82
C THR A 33 1.75 -15.34 -6.46
N VAL A 34 0.67 -15.17 -7.21
CA VAL A 34 -0.50 -16.05 -7.24
C VAL A 34 -0.66 -16.53 -8.68
N GLU A 35 -0.70 -17.84 -8.89
CA GLU A 35 -0.78 -18.45 -10.23
C GLU A 35 0.27 -17.89 -11.21
N GLY A 36 1.46 -17.61 -10.69
CA GLY A 36 2.57 -17.02 -11.46
C GLY A 36 2.45 -15.52 -11.75
N GLN A 37 1.36 -14.87 -11.34
CA GLN A 37 1.19 -13.42 -11.48
C GLN A 37 1.77 -12.70 -10.26
N PRO A 38 2.61 -11.67 -10.42
CA PRO A 38 3.17 -10.92 -9.31
C PRO A 38 2.07 -10.13 -8.56
N VAL A 39 2.12 -10.15 -7.24
CA VAL A 39 1.13 -9.48 -6.38
C VAL A 39 1.76 -8.51 -5.40
N ALA A 40 2.97 -8.78 -4.92
CA ALA A 40 3.67 -7.93 -3.98
C ALA A 40 5.18 -8.19 -4.03
N GLY A 41 5.95 -7.24 -3.48
CA GLY A 41 7.38 -7.39 -3.25
C GLY A 41 7.69 -7.52 -1.76
N ILE A 42 8.52 -8.50 -1.37
CA ILE A 42 9.09 -8.59 -0.03
C ILE A 42 10.55 -8.18 -0.09
N ASN A 43 10.87 -7.07 0.53
CA ASN A 43 12.22 -6.54 0.57
C ASN A 43 12.77 -6.61 1.99
N GLN A 44 14.00 -7.09 2.12
CA GLN A 44 14.71 -7.10 3.38
C GLN A 44 15.13 -5.68 3.77
N LEU A 45 14.90 -5.33 5.03
CA LEU A 45 15.34 -4.06 5.59
C LEU A 45 16.86 -4.06 5.77
N ALA A 46 17.46 -2.89 5.58
CA ALA A 46 18.86 -2.70 5.92
C ALA A 46 19.10 -2.93 7.42
N ALA A 47 20.27 -3.43 7.76
CA ALA A 47 20.67 -3.60 9.16
C ALA A 47 20.59 -2.25 9.89
N GLY A 48 19.92 -2.24 11.06
CA GLY A 48 19.72 -1.04 11.87
C GLY A 48 18.50 -0.21 11.54
N ALA A 49 17.66 -0.64 10.59
CA ALA A 49 16.35 -0.02 10.40
C ALA A 49 15.48 -0.22 11.66
N GLY A 50 14.79 0.83 12.08
CA GLY A 50 13.90 0.78 13.24
C GLY A 50 12.63 -0.05 12.97
N PRO A 51 11.90 -0.45 14.03
CA PRO A 51 10.69 -1.27 13.90
C PRO A 51 9.59 -0.58 13.09
N GLU A 52 9.55 0.74 13.04
CA GLU A 52 8.63 1.49 12.17
C GLU A 52 8.87 1.31 10.66
N ALA A 53 9.99 0.75 10.28
CA ALA A 53 10.26 0.39 8.88
C ALA A 53 9.64 -0.96 8.48
N GLU A 54 9.24 -1.78 9.46
CA GLU A 54 8.55 -3.06 9.25
C GLU A 54 7.07 -2.81 8.93
N ARG A 55 6.77 -2.60 7.65
CA ARG A 55 5.42 -2.28 7.21
C ARG A 55 5.18 -2.61 5.76
N TRP A 56 3.93 -2.69 5.38
CA TRP A 56 3.51 -2.57 3.99
C TRP A 56 3.76 -1.14 3.51
N THR A 57 4.32 -1.02 2.31
CA THR A 57 4.56 0.27 1.65
C THR A 57 3.95 0.20 0.26
N VAL A 58 3.00 1.08 -0.02
CA VAL A 58 2.41 1.24 -1.35
C VAL A 58 3.41 2.00 -2.21
N TYR A 59 3.70 1.48 -3.41
CA TYR A 59 4.54 2.15 -4.39
C TYR A 59 3.68 2.66 -5.55
N PHE A 60 3.81 3.93 -5.85
CA PHE A 60 3.22 4.54 -7.04
C PHE A 60 4.23 4.51 -8.18
N HIS A 61 3.79 4.00 -9.34
CA HIS A 61 4.60 4.08 -10.54
C HIS A 61 4.62 5.52 -11.07
N VAL A 62 5.82 6.00 -11.42
CA VAL A 62 6.04 7.33 -11.95
C VAL A 62 7.00 7.30 -13.14
N GLU A 63 6.81 8.22 -14.08
CA GLU A 63 7.70 8.36 -15.23
C GLU A 63 9.03 9.03 -14.86
N ASP A 64 8.99 9.97 -13.91
CA ASP A 64 10.15 10.73 -13.43
C ASP A 64 10.15 10.82 -11.90
N ALA A 65 11.01 10.01 -11.26
CA ALA A 65 11.12 9.97 -9.81
C ALA A 65 11.79 11.21 -9.21
N ASP A 66 12.67 11.91 -9.95
CA ASP A 66 13.30 13.15 -9.49
C ASP A 66 12.26 14.27 -9.45
N LEU A 67 11.50 14.45 -10.52
CA LEU A 67 10.45 15.46 -10.60
C LEU A 67 9.40 15.29 -9.49
N VAL A 68 8.94 14.05 -9.26
CA VAL A 68 7.95 13.81 -8.20
C VAL A 68 8.56 14.01 -6.81
N ALA A 69 9.81 13.63 -6.58
CA ALA A 69 10.51 13.89 -5.31
C ALA A 69 10.66 15.42 -5.05
N GLU A 70 10.95 16.22 -6.06
CA GLU A 70 10.97 17.68 -5.95
C GLU A 70 9.60 18.24 -5.56
N ARG A 71 8.52 17.78 -6.22
CA ARG A 71 7.14 18.19 -5.90
C ARG A 71 6.73 17.82 -4.47
N ILE A 72 7.17 16.66 -3.97
CA ILE A 72 6.94 16.24 -2.58
C ILE A 72 7.60 17.24 -1.61
N ALA A 73 8.86 17.60 -1.85
CA ALA A 73 9.60 18.53 -1.00
C ALA A 73 9.00 19.95 -1.01
N GLU A 74 8.59 20.44 -2.18
CA GLU A 74 7.92 21.73 -2.35
C GLU A 74 6.62 21.85 -1.57
N ARG A 75 5.94 20.72 -1.31
CA ARG A 75 4.65 20.66 -0.59
C ARG A 75 4.79 20.32 0.90
N SER A 76 5.97 20.56 1.46
CA SER A 76 6.26 20.36 2.88
C SER A 76 6.06 18.90 3.35
N ALA A 77 6.14 17.95 2.43
CA ALA A 77 6.19 16.52 2.71
C ALA A 77 7.66 16.05 2.75
N THR A 78 7.90 14.81 3.14
CA THR A 78 9.26 14.33 3.40
C THR A 78 9.70 13.33 2.35
N VAL A 79 10.85 13.58 1.70
CA VAL A 79 11.59 12.54 0.97
C VAL A 79 12.61 11.94 1.93
N ALA A 80 12.35 10.72 2.40
CA ALA A 80 13.18 10.06 3.40
C ALA A 80 14.38 9.33 2.79
N VAL A 81 14.21 8.74 1.59
CA VAL A 81 15.26 8.01 0.88
C VAL A 81 15.09 8.17 -0.63
N GLY A 82 16.18 8.41 -1.32
CA GLY A 82 16.22 8.42 -2.80
C GLY A 82 16.08 9.83 -3.41
N PRO A 83 15.91 9.85 -4.75
CA PRO A 83 15.84 8.74 -5.70
C PRO A 83 17.11 7.89 -5.78
N LEU A 84 16.99 6.57 -5.57
CA LEU A 84 18.10 5.62 -5.61
C LEU A 84 17.90 4.57 -6.71
N ARG A 85 18.98 4.17 -7.38
CA ARG A 85 18.94 3.02 -8.30
C ARG A 85 18.71 1.73 -7.53
N LYS A 86 17.72 0.93 -7.97
CA LYS A 86 17.45 -0.40 -7.43
C LYS A 86 16.99 -1.32 -8.57
N GLY A 87 17.75 -2.39 -8.83
CA GLY A 87 17.47 -3.25 -9.98
C GLY A 87 17.44 -2.46 -11.29
N GLY A 88 16.43 -2.68 -12.12
CA GLY A 88 16.23 -1.99 -13.41
C GLY A 88 15.57 -0.60 -13.30
N GLY A 89 15.36 -0.08 -12.10
CA GLY A 89 14.62 1.17 -11.91
C GLY A 89 15.20 2.10 -10.86
N ARG A 90 14.38 3.06 -10.44
CA ARG A 90 14.67 4.02 -9.35
C ARG A 90 13.55 4.00 -8.33
N ALA A 91 13.93 4.03 -7.08
CA ALA A 91 12.99 4.03 -5.95
C ALA A 91 13.16 5.26 -5.06
N VAL A 92 12.05 5.74 -4.54
CA VAL A 92 11.99 6.78 -3.50
C VAL A 92 11.13 6.25 -2.36
N ILE A 93 11.52 6.57 -1.13
CA ILE A 93 10.65 6.45 0.05
C ILE A 93 10.34 7.84 0.56
N ALA A 94 9.08 8.13 0.70
CA ALA A 94 8.58 9.42 1.14
C ALA A 94 7.49 9.24 2.21
N ALA A 95 7.12 10.34 2.84
CA ALA A 95 5.93 10.43 3.67
C ALA A 95 5.14 11.68 3.27
N ASP A 96 3.81 11.57 3.26
CA ASP A 96 2.94 12.71 2.96
C ASP A 96 2.93 13.75 4.10
N GLN A 97 2.16 14.80 3.94
CA GLN A 97 2.07 15.89 4.92
C GLN A 97 1.55 15.44 6.30
N SER A 98 0.77 14.37 6.35
CA SER A 98 0.29 13.75 7.59
C SER A 98 1.28 12.75 8.18
N GLY A 99 2.31 12.37 7.43
CA GLY A 99 3.32 11.39 7.81
C GLY A 99 3.04 9.96 7.34
N ALA A 100 2.05 9.73 6.46
CA ALA A 100 1.82 8.42 5.87
C ALA A 100 2.96 8.05 4.90
N PRO A 101 3.68 6.94 5.14
CA PRO A 101 4.78 6.54 4.28
C PRO A 101 4.28 5.91 2.98
N PHE A 102 4.93 6.23 1.88
CA PHE A 102 4.72 5.66 0.56
C PHE A 102 6.02 5.60 -0.25
N GLY A 103 6.01 4.86 -1.34
CA GLY A 103 7.14 4.76 -2.25
C GLY A 103 6.79 5.27 -3.64
N LEU A 104 7.83 5.65 -4.39
CA LEU A 104 7.77 5.85 -5.83
C LEU A 104 8.62 4.81 -6.53
N TRP A 105 8.18 4.38 -7.69
CA TRP A 105 8.93 3.49 -8.57
C TRP A 105 8.95 4.03 -9.99
N GLN A 106 10.14 4.27 -10.51
CA GLN A 106 10.40 4.58 -11.91
C GLN A 106 11.12 3.40 -12.54
N GLY A 107 10.54 2.78 -13.53
CA GLY A 107 11.10 1.62 -14.24
C GLY A 107 10.00 0.66 -14.68
N ASP A 108 10.41 -0.46 -15.25
CA ASP A 108 9.47 -1.48 -15.68
C ASP A 108 8.69 -2.04 -14.51
N GLY A 109 7.42 -2.29 -14.73
CA GLY A 109 6.49 -2.93 -13.80
C GLY A 109 5.68 -4.01 -14.54
N PRO A 110 4.89 -4.83 -13.83
CA PRO A 110 4.00 -5.78 -14.48
C PRO A 110 3.01 -5.04 -15.40
N ALA A 111 3.05 -5.31 -16.69
CA ALA A 111 2.35 -4.53 -17.73
C ALA A 111 0.82 -4.47 -17.61
N SER A 112 0.20 -5.31 -16.77
CA SER A 112 -1.26 -5.37 -16.56
C SER A 112 -1.63 -5.38 -15.07
N TRP A 113 -0.77 -4.87 -14.22
CA TRP A 113 -0.97 -4.90 -12.78
C TRP A 113 -1.52 -3.56 -12.28
N TRP A 114 -2.72 -3.55 -11.75
CA TRP A 114 -3.31 -2.40 -11.06
C TRP A 114 -4.20 -2.87 -9.92
N VAL A 115 -4.41 -2.00 -8.96
CA VAL A 115 -5.29 -2.24 -7.81
C VAL A 115 -6.70 -2.60 -8.27
N GLY A 116 -7.27 -3.62 -7.67
CA GLY A 116 -8.59 -4.14 -8.03
C GLY A 116 -8.60 -5.19 -9.15
N SER A 117 -7.48 -5.41 -9.84
CA SER A 117 -7.38 -6.35 -10.96
C SER A 117 -6.74 -7.68 -10.54
N GLY A 118 -7.39 -8.79 -10.89
CA GLY A 118 -6.85 -10.14 -10.68
C GLY A 118 -6.35 -10.38 -9.25
N PRO A 119 -5.12 -10.91 -9.09
CA PRO A 119 -4.54 -11.20 -7.78
C PRO A 119 -3.87 -9.99 -7.11
N ALA A 120 -3.81 -8.82 -7.79
CA ALA A 120 -3.33 -7.58 -7.19
C ALA A 120 -4.16 -7.21 -5.94
N PRO A 121 -3.65 -6.32 -5.06
CA PRO A 121 -4.45 -5.81 -3.96
C PRO A 121 -5.83 -5.36 -4.42
N ALA A 122 -6.86 -5.76 -3.69
CA ALA A 122 -8.24 -5.42 -4.03
C ALA A 122 -8.53 -3.94 -3.88
N TRP A 123 -7.85 -3.32 -2.90
CA TRP A 123 -8.05 -1.95 -2.48
C TRP A 123 -6.83 -1.43 -1.75
N LEU A 124 -6.65 -0.12 -1.75
CA LEU A 124 -5.68 0.59 -0.93
C LEU A 124 -6.42 1.59 -0.06
N GLN A 125 -6.22 1.56 1.25
CA GLN A 125 -6.82 2.52 2.18
C GLN A 125 -5.74 3.43 2.75
N LEU A 126 -5.85 4.74 2.52
CA LEU A 126 -5.11 5.72 3.30
C LEU A 126 -5.89 6.06 4.56
N HIS A 127 -5.26 5.87 5.70
CA HIS A 127 -5.68 6.49 6.96
C HIS A 127 -4.87 7.77 7.15
N THR A 128 -5.54 8.90 7.26
CA THR A 128 -4.91 10.22 7.36
C THR A 128 -5.66 11.12 8.33
N ALA A 129 -5.04 12.20 8.77
CA ALA A 129 -5.72 13.18 9.60
C ALA A 129 -6.70 14.05 8.80
N ASP A 130 -6.45 14.24 7.49
CA ASP A 130 -7.25 15.07 6.59
C ASP A 130 -7.27 14.44 5.19
N ALA A 131 -8.40 13.84 4.83
CA ALA A 131 -8.56 13.15 3.54
C ALA A 131 -8.57 14.12 2.35
N PHE A 132 -9.12 15.35 2.54
CA PHE A 132 -9.14 16.34 1.48
C PHE A 132 -7.74 16.88 1.18
N ALA A 133 -6.98 17.26 2.23
CA ALA A 133 -5.60 17.69 2.06
C ALA A 133 -4.73 16.59 1.41
N ALA A 134 -4.95 15.32 1.79
CA ALA A 134 -4.29 14.19 1.16
C ALA A 134 -4.66 14.05 -0.34
N ALA A 135 -5.94 14.17 -0.70
CA ALA A 135 -6.38 14.10 -2.09
C ALA A 135 -5.71 15.21 -2.95
N VAL A 136 -5.66 16.43 -2.44
CA VAL A 136 -4.97 17.55 -3.09
C VAL A 136 -3.48 17.26 -3.24
N PHE A 137 -2.82 16.82 -2.15
CA PHE A 137 -1.39 16.51 -2.16
C PHE A 137 -1.03 15.45 -3.21
N TYR A 138 -1.69 14.29 -3.19
CA TYR A 138 -1.42 13.23 -4.17
C TYR A 138 -1.80 13.64 -5.60
N GLY A 139 -2.89 14.38 -5.76
CA GLY A 139 -3.30 14.93 -7.05
C GLY A 139 -2.24 15.86 -7.67
N GLU A 140 -1.62 16.70 -6.85
CA GLU A 140 -0.60 17.65 -7.31
C GLU A 140 0.77 17.01 -7.55
N ILE A 141 1.26 16.13 -6.64
CA ILE A 141 2.58 15.51 -6.83
C ILE A 141 2.64 14.61 -8.05
N PHE A 142 1.51 13.93 -8.36
CA PHE A 142 1.41 13.04 -9.53
C PHE A 142 0.87 13.74 -10.78
N GLY A 143 0.45 15.01 -10.68
CA GLY A 143 -0.14 15.75 -11.79
C GLY A 143 -1.50 15.21 -12.23
N TRP A 144 -2.20 14.46 -11.39
CA TRP A 144 -3.48 13.86 -11.74
C TRP A 144 -4.60 14.88 -11.94
N MET A 145 -4.46 16.06 -11.32
CA MET A 145 -5.45 17.15 -11.44
C MET A 145 -5.15 18.06 -12.66
N ASP A 146 -3.92 18.04 -13.15
CA ASP A 146 -3.46 18.94 -14.22
C ASP A 146 -3.78 18.37 -15.61
N ASP A 147 -3.83 17.04 -15.75
CA ASP A 147 -4.04 16.36 -17.02
C ASP A 147 -5.15 15.32 -16.92
N PRO A 148 -6.35 15.60 -17.49
CA PRO A 148 -7.46 14.64 -17.54
C PRO A 148 -7.13 13.31 -18.25
N SER A 149 -6.05 13.26 -19.04
CA SER A 149 -5.64 12.01 -19.71
C SER A 149 -5.14 10.95 -18.74
N HIS A 150 -4.78 11.31 -17.49
CA HIS A 150 -4.48 10.35 -16.44
C HIS A 150 -5.70 9.55 -15.98
N GLY A 151 -6.93 9.93 -16.38
CA GLY A 151 -8.14 9.21 -16.03
C GLY A 151 -8.46 9.17 -14.53
N VAL A 152 -7.77 9.98 -13.72
CA VAL A 152 -7.96 9.98 -12.26
C VAL A 152 -9.06 10.93 -11.86
N THR A 153 -10.00 10.44 -11.04
CA THR A 153 -11.08 11.24 -10.47
C THR A 153 -11.23 10.95 -8.99
N TYR A 154 -11.77 11.93 -8.27
CA TYR A 154 -12.06 11.85 -6.85
C TYR A 154 -13.56 11.95 -6.65
N GLU A 155 -14.11 11.09 -5.80
CA GLU A 155 -15.53 11.06 -5.47
C GLU A 155 -15.68 10.97 -3.94
N GLU A 156 -16.45 11.89 -3.36
CA GLU A 156 -16.79 11.78 -1.95
C GLU A 156 -17.88 10.70 -1.78
N GLN A 157 -17.57 9.71 -0.95
CA GLN A 157 -18.48 8.61 -0.65
C GLN A 157 -18.49 8.33 0.85
N TYR A 158 -19.64 8.55 1.51
CA TYR A 158 -19.80 8.38 2.96
C TYR A 158 -18.81 9.26 3.75
N ASP A 159 -17.80 8.65 4.39
CA ASP A 159 -16.79 9.30 5.23
C ASP A 159 -15.37 9.22 4.63
N GLU A 160 -15.28 8.98 3.31
CA GLU A 160 -14.00 8.88 2.61
C GLU A 160 -14.03 9.50 1.21
N ILE A 161 -12.86 9.84 0.70
CA ILE A 161 -12.67 10.23 -0.69
C ILE A 161 -12.19 9.00 -1.46
N VAL A 162 -12.99 8.56 -2.44
CA VAL A 162 -12.65 7.45 -3.33
C VAL A 162 -11.86 7.97 -4.52
N VAL A 163 -10.68 7.39 -4.74
CA VAL A 163 -9.85 7.64 -5.92
C VAL A 163 -10.21 6.61 -6.98
N ARG A 164 -10.52 7.08 -8.19
CA ARG A 164 -10.80 6.24 -9.36
C ARG A 164 -9.77 6.47 -10.45
N VAL A 165 -9.40 5.41 -11.14
CA VAL A 165 -8.59 5.46 -12.35
C VAL A 165 -9.40 4.83 -13.48
N ASP A 166 -9.63 5.57 -14.57
CA ASP A 166 -10.49 5.17 -15.69
C ASP A 166 -11.88 4.68 -15.23
N GLY A 167 -12.45 5.35 -14.21
CA GLY A 167 -13.72 5.02 -13.62
C GLY A 167 -13.70 3.84 -12.62
N HIS A 168 -12.60 3.11 -12.49
CA HIS A 168 -12.46 2.00 -11.54
C HIS A 168 -11.98 2.52 -10.17
N PRO A 169 -12.66 2.20 -9.07
CA PRO A 169 -12.21 2.59 -7.74
C PRO A 169 -10.97 1.79 -7.35
N VAL A 170 -9.91 2.48 -6.92
CA VAL A 170 -8.61 1.88 -6.59
C VAL A 170 -8.15 2.15 -5.17
N ALA A 171 -8.58 3.27 -4.58
CA ALA A 171 -8.20 3.63 -3.22
C ALA A 171 -9.26 4.47 -2.52
N GLY A 172 -9.27 4.39 -1.18
CA GLY A 172 -10.02 5.28 -0.29
C GLY A 172 -9.07 6.12 0.54
N LEU A 173 -9.41 7.38 0.73
CA LEU A 173 -8.71 8.28 1.64
C LEU A 173 -9.66 8.57 2.80
N ARG A 174 -9.35 8.06 3.97
CA ARG A 174 -10.21 8.17 5.16
C ARG A 174 -9.50 8.95 6.25
N GLY A 175 -10.20 9.94 6.80
CA GLY A 175 -9.73 10.76 7.92
C GLY A 175 -10.38 12.11 7.91
N GLY A 176 -10.50 12.78 9.07
CA GLY A 176 -11.11 14.06 9.31
C GLY A 176 -11.97 14.57 8.16
N ALA A 177 -13.26 14.20 8.13
CA ALA A 177 -14.14 14.60 7.03
C ALA A 177 -14.21 16.12 6.92
N LEU A 178 -14.63 16.65 5.79
CA LEU A 178 -14.86 18.08 5.52
C LEU A 178 -15.64 18.81 6.62
N GLU A 179 -16.38 18.07 7.46
CA GLU A 179 -17.19 18.58 8.57
C GLU A 179 -16.66 18.20 9.96
N SER A 180 -15.62 17.37 10.06
CA SER A 180 -15.04 16.93 11.34
C SER A 180 -13.60 17.38 11.47
N PRO A 181 -13.17 17.87 12.65
CA PRO A 181 -11.77 18.24 12.84
C PRO A 181 -10.87 16.99 12.68
N PRO A 182 -9.63 17.18 12.22
CA PRO A 182 -8.64 16.10 12.11
C PRO A 182 -8.51 15.32 13.40
N ASP A 183 -8.58 13.98 13.36
CA ASP A 183 -8.37 13.15 14.55
C ASP A 183 -6.87 13.00 14.84
N PRO A 184 -6.35 13.58 15.94
CA PRO A 184 -4.93 13.48 16.27
C PRO A 184 -4.52 12.08 16.73
N GLY A 185 -5.46 11.17 16.97
CA GLY A 185 -5.20 9.78 17.34
C GLY A 185 -4.92 8.88 16.13
N ILE A 186 -5.22 9.32 14.92
CA ILE A 186 -4.95 8.54 13.70
C ILE A 186 -3.44 8.50 13.44
N ARG A 187 -2.91 7.28 13.29
CA ARG A 187 -1.56 7.07 12.76
C ARG A 187 -1.63 6.97 11.24
N PRO A 188 -1.12 7.97 10.50
CA PRO A 188 -1.21 8.00 9.05
C PRO A 188 -0.48 6.81 8.42
N ARG A 189 -1.16 6.10 7.54
CA ARG A 189 -0.61 4.94 6.84
C ARG A 189 -1.45 4.55 5.63
N TRP A 190 -0.80 3.94 4.66
CA TRP A 190 -1.44 3.15 3.62
C TRP A 190 -1.62 1.71 4.10
N GLU A 191 -2.79 1.13 3.86
CA GLU A 191 -3.16 -0.23 4.26
C GLU A 191 -3.69 -0.99 3.04
N PRO A 192 -2.99 -2.06 2.60
CA PRO A 192 -3.44 -2.86 1.46
C PRO A 192 -4.49 -3.87 1.88
N TYR A 193 -5.46 -4.13 0.98
CA TYR A 193 -6.47 -5.17 1.09
C TYR A 193 -6.18 -6.29 0.10
N PHE A 194 -6.01 -7.49 0.58
CA PHE A 194 -5.78 -8.68 -0.24
C PHE A 194 -7.01 -9.57 -0.27
N ARG A 195 -7.37 -10.07 -1.46
CA ARG A 195 -8.49 -10.99 -1.62
C ARG A 195 -8.14 -12.36 -1.13
N VAL A 196 -9.08 -13.00 -0.43
CA VAL A 196 -9.01 -14.40 -0.03
C VAL A 196 -10.34 -15.08 -0.33
N PRO A 197 -10.34 -16.36 -0.80
CA PRO A 197 -11.57 -17.07 -1.10
C PRO A 197 -12.38 -17.43 0.15
N ASP A 198 -11.71 -17.66 1.27
CA ASP A 198 -12.33 -17.96 2.57
C ASP A 198 -11.68 -17.09 3.65
N LEU A 199 -12.40 -16.03 4.04
CA LEU A 199 -11.91 -15.07 5.02
C LEU A 199 -11.70 -15.67 6.41
N ASP A 200 -12.64 -16.52 6.88
CA ASP A 200 -12.55 -17.11 8.22
C ASP A 200 -11.40 -18.11 8.31
N ALA A 201 -11.20 -18.91 7.25
CA ALA A 201 -10.06 -19.80 7.15
C ALA A 201 -8.74 -19.02 7.12
N ALA A 202 -8.63 -17.97 6.32
CA ALA A 202 -7.42 -17.15 6.22
C ALA A 202 -7.09 -16.45 7.54
N VAL A 203 -8.08 -15.90 8.24
CA VAL A 203 -7.91 -15.31 9.59
C VAL A 203 -7.40 -16.37 10.57
N SER A 204 -8.00 -17.57 10.59
CA SER A 204 -7.57 -18.66 11.46
C SER A 204 -6.14 -19.14 11.14
N VAL A 205 -5.74 -19.11 9.84
CA VAL A 205 -4.35 -19.38 9.44
C VAL A 205 -3.43 -18.31 9.99
N ALA A 206 -3.76 -17.04 9.81
CA ALA A 206 -2.94 -15.92 10.28
C ALA A 206 -2.67 -15.98 11.79
N GLU A 207 -3.69 -16.31 12.60
CA GLU A 207 -3.51 -16.48 14.05
C GLU A 207 -2.56 -17.64 14.38
N ARG A 208 -2.66 -18.77 13.68
CA ARG A 208 -1.75 -19.92 13.88
C ARG A 208 -0.30 -19.60 13.50
N GLU A 209 -0.11 -18.77 12.49
CA GLU A 209 1.22 -18.32 12.04
C GLU A 209 1.75 -17.14 12.88
N GLY A 210 1.08 -16.77 13.97
CA GLY A 210 1.53 -15.77 14.93
C GLY A 210 1.11 -14.33 14.59
N GLY A 211 0.17 -14.15 13.71
CA GLY A 211 -0.47 -12.87 13.44
C GLY A 211 -1.51 -12.49 14.51
N GLU A 212 -1.85 -11.21 14.55
CA GLU A 212 -2.85 -10.62 15.44
C GLU A 212 -4.09 -10.19 14.65
N VAL A 213 -5.28 -10.54 15.14
CA VAL A 213 -6.56 -10.01 14.61
C VAL A 213 -6.85 -8.67 15.28
N VAL A 214 -6.66 -7.58 14.55
CA VAL A 214 -6.95 -6.21 15.02
C VAL A 214 -8.44 -5.90 14.94
N SER A 215 -9.08 -6.31 13.84
CA SER A 215 -10.53 -6.20 13.64
C SER A 215 -11.05 -7.52 13.05
N PRO A 216 -11.96 -8.21 13.75
CA PRO A 216 -12.51 -9.48 13.26
C PRO A 216 -13.32 -9.27 11.97
N PRO A 217 -13.62 -10.37 11.24
CA PRO A 217 -14.44 -10.33 10.03
C PRO A 217 -15.77 -9.61 10.25
N ARG A 218 -16.02 -8.57 9.43
CA ARG A 218 -17.26 -7.77 9.45
C ARG A 218 -17.62 -7.30 8.06
N GLU A 219 -18.92 -7.06 7.85
CA GLU A 219 -19.40 -6.43 6.62
C GLU A 219 -18.96 -4.95 6.56
N GLY A 220 -18.62 -4.51 5.36
CA GLY A 220 -18.22 -3.14 5.07
C GLY A 220 -18.53 -2.75 3.62
N PRO A 221 -18.22 -1.51 3.21
CA PRO A 221 -18.51 -1.01 1.87
C PRO A 221 -17.87 -1.82 0.74
N LEU A 222 -16.72 -2.43 1.01
CA LEU A 222 -15.98 -3.26 0.05
C LEU A 222 -16.38 -4.75 0.09
N GLY A 223 -17.26 -5.14 1.00
CA GLY A 223 -17.59 -6.52 1.33
C GLY A 223 -17.09 -6.92 2.71
N ARG A 224 -17.13 -8.23 3.00
CA ARG A 224 -16.72 -8.77 4.29
C ARG A 224 -15.20 -8.78 4.41
N SER A 225 -14.65 -8.10 5.42
CA SER A 225 -13.22 -7.91 5.61
C SER A 225 -12.76 -8.02 7.06
N ALA A 226 -11.47 -8.27 7.27
CA ALA A 226 -10.81 -8.29 8.57
C ALA A 226 -9.48 -7.53 8.47
N THR A 227 -9.10 -6.85 9.57
CA THR A 227 -7.80 -6.20 9.69
C THR A 227 -6.89 -7.03 10.58
N LEU A 228 -5.70 -7.32 10.10
CA LEU A 228 -4.69 -8.12 10.78
C LEU A 228 -3.36 -7.38 10.88
N ARG A 229 -2.52 -7.87 11.78
CA ARG A 229 -1.07 -7.61 11.76
C ARG A 229 -0.32 -8.91 11.62
N ASP A 230 0.77 -8.88 10.87
CA ASP A 230 1.69 -10.01 10.87
C ASP A 230 2.49 -10.09 12.19
N HIS A 231 3.29 -11.14 12.34
CA HIS A 231 4.10 -11.40 13.54
C HIS A 231 5.18 -10.32 13.81
N LYS A 232 5.36 -9.35 12.90
CA LYS A 232 6.25 -8.18 13.04
C LYS A 232 5.48 -6.87 13.23
N GLY A 233 4.14 -6.91 13.18
CA GLY A 233 3.29 -5.76 13.39
C GLY A 233 2.89 -5.00 12.14
N ALA A 234 3.24 -5.48 10.93
CA ALA A 234 2.79 -4.86 9.70
C ALA A 234 1.28 -5.10 9.48
N SER A 235 0.52 -4.00 9.38
CA SER A 235 -0.94 -4.04 9.22
C SER A 235 -1.34 -4.26 7.77
N PHE A 236 -2.37 -5.10 7.57
CA PHE A 236 -3.00 -5.37 6.28
C PHE A 236 -4.44 -5.84 6.47
N CYS A 237 -5.23 -5.78 5.41
CA CYS A 237 -6.60 -6.28 5.43
C CYS A 237 -6.77 -7.50 4.52
N LEU A 238 -7.62 -8.42 4.96
CA LEU A 238 -8.17 -9.49 4.14
C LEU A 238 -9.58 -9.12 3.71
N LEU A 239 -9.92 -9.38 2.45
CA LEU A 239 -11.22 -9.13 1.86
C LEU A 239 -11.74 -10.44 1.25
N SER A 240 -12.97 -10.81 1.58
CA SER A 240 -13.65 -11.95 0.95
C SER A 240 -13.91 -11.67 -0.53
N THR A 241 -13.65 -12.65 -1.40
CA THR A 241 -14.05 -12.62 -2.82
C THR A 241 -15.54 -12.82 -3.00
#